data_cdb31968ba79d5fa572d1d82b8b6b062
#
_entry.id   cdb31968ba79d5fa572d1d82b8b6b062
#
_cell.length_a   1.000
_cell.length_b   1.000
_cell.length_c   1.000
_cell.angle_alpha   90.00
_cell.angle_beta   90.00
_cell.angle_gamma   90.00
#
_symmetry.space_group_name_H-M   'P 1'
#
loop_
_entity.id
_entity.type
_entity.pdbx_description
1 polymer ?
#
loop_
_entity_poly.entity_id
_entity_poly.type
_entity_poly.pdbx_seq_one_letter_code
_entity_poly.pdbx_strand_id
1 'polypeptide(L)'
;VGIHNIKFCVLCQEDVYDLEYSMFCTRGSRNLFGCVSLRNKQYCILNKQYSKEEYEKIVEKIKKQMDEMPYIDKRGRVYKYGEFFPAELSPVSYDTTLAQEYFPLEKDIARGEGYVWEENPERNYKIDIETKDIPDDIKNIADDFVHKVIRCEHNGKCNQLCTTAFKVLENELIFYRKMNLPLPRLCQVVELLSV
;
A
#
# COMPACT_ATOMS: atom_id res chain seq x y z
N VAL A 1 2.15 0.43 27.24
CA VAL A 1 2.41 0.65 25.80
C VAL A 1 1.79 1.98 25.44
N GLY A 2 2.58 3.04 25.39
CA GLY A 2 2.12 4.40 25.14
C GLY A 2 2.65 4.94 23.81
N ILE A 3 1.75 5.52 23.00
CA ILE A 3 2.12 6.29 21.82
C ILE A 3 1.51 7.67 22.01
N HIS A 4 2.33 8.73 22.02
CA HIS A 4 1.82 10.09 22.16
C HIS A 4 2.69 11.12 21.47
N ASN A 5 2.07 12.27 21.13
CA ASN A 5 2.71 13.39 20.45
C ASN A 5 3.47 12.97 19.18
N ILE A 6 2.80 12.20 18.30
CA ILE A 6 3.33 11.78 17.01
C ILE A 6 2.67 12.60 15.92
N LYS A 7 3.48 13.25 15.06
CA LYS A 7 3.01 14.12 13.98
C LYS A 7 3.67 13.72 12.66
N PHE A 8 2.87 13.60 11.60
CA PHE A 8 3.36 13.33 10.25
C PHE A 8 4.23 12.07 10.17
N CYS A 9 3.86 11.01 10.93
CA CYS A 9 4.63 9.77 11.03
C CYS A 9 3.89 8.61 10.35
N VAL A 10 4.67 7.61 9.91
CA VAL A 10 4.17 6.38 9.29
C VAL A 10 4.65 5.18 10.07
N LEU A 11 3.73 4.30 10.51
CA LEU A 11 4.02 3.03 11.19
C LEU A 11 5.05 3.13 12.34
N CYS A 12 4.95 4.18 13.16
CA CYS A 12 5.70 4.32 14.39
C CYS A 12 4.89 3.73 15.55
N GLN A 13 5.47 2.79 16.31
CA GLN A 13 4.73 2.02 17.33
C GLN A 13 5.64 1.50 18.46
N GLU A 14 5.06 0.86 19.50
CA GLU A 14 5.79 0.30 20.64
C GLU A 14 6.50 1.36 21.52
N ASP A 15 5.73 2.09 22.33
CA ASP A 15 6.24 3.09 23.30
C ASP A 15 7.09 4.20 22.69
N VAL A 16 6.57 4.86 21.66
CA VAL A 16 7.23 5.98 21.01
C VAL A 16 6.52 7.30 21.31
N TYR A 17 7.25 8.40 21.45
CA TYR A 17 6.69 9.71 21.71
C TYR A 17 7.59 10.85 21.23
N ASP A 18 6.97 12.01 20.96
CA ASP A 18 7.65 13.20 20.46
C ASP A 18 8.38 12.92 19.12
N LEU A 19 7.68 12.32 18.17
CA LEU A 19 8.19 12.02 16.84
C LEU A 19 7.53 12.93 15.80
N GLU A 20 8.34 13.48 14.90
CA GLU A 20 7.87 14.24 13.75
C GLU A 20 8.50 13.75 12.45
N TYR A 21 7.73 13.63 11.38
CA TYR A 21 8.19 13.22 10.04
C TYR A 21 9.00 11.91 10.02
N SER A 22 8.67 10.98 10.89
CA SER A 22 9.44 9.74 11.05
C SER A 22 8.67 8.50 10.59
N MET A 23 9.40 7.47 10.14
CA MET A 23 8.81 6.23 9.61
C MET A 23 9.43 5.00 10.29
N PHE A 24 8.58 4.00 10.60
CA PHE A 24 9.01 2.70 11.16
C PHE A 24 9.85 2.79 12.44
N CYS A 25 9.77 3.87 13.21
CA CYS A 25 10.49 4.01 14.46
C CYS A 25 9.74 3.33 15.60
N THR A 26 10.45 2.56 16.45
CA THR A 26 9.83 1.67 17.42
C THR A 26 10.60 1.61 18.75
N ARG A 27 10.03 0.88 19.74
CA ARG A 27 10.70 0.42 20.98
C ARG A 27 11.33 1.53 21.82
N GLY A 28 10.50 2.44 22.35
CA GLY A 28 10.96 3.49 23.24
C GLY A 28 11.71 4.64 22.58
N SER A 29 11.66 4.72 21.24
CA SER A 29 12.22 5.85 20.51
C SER A 29 11.47 7.13 20.81
N ARG A 30 12.21 8.26 20.98
CA ARG A 30 11.64 9.55 21.38
C ARG A 30 12.46 10.73 20.89
N ASN A 31 11.81 11.89 20.74
CA ASN A 31 12.46 13.10 20.24
C ASN A 31 13.20 12.83 18.92
N LEU A 32 12.45 12.41 17.90
CA LEU A 32 12.99 12.11 16.57
C LEU A 32 12.37 13.05 15.53
N PHE A 33 13.18 13.53 14.60
CA PHE A 33 12.75 14.34 13.48
C PHE A 33 13.30 13.80 12.15
N GLY A 34 12.42 13.44 11.22
CA GLY A 34 12.81 12.92 9.90
C GLY A 34 13.58 11.59 9.95
N CYS A 35 13.32 10.74 10.93
CA CYS A 35 14.06 9.49 11.14
C CYS A 35 13.35 8.28 10.57
N VAL A 36 14.12 7.28 10.13
CA VAL A 36 13.59 6.04 9.55
C VAL A 36 14.19 4.82 10.24
N SER A 37 13.32 3.88 10.62
CA SER A 37 13.67 2.55 11.16
C SER A 37 14.57 2.56 12.40
N LEU A 38 14.45 3.58 13.26
CA LEU A 38 15.20 3.65 14.52
C LEU A 38 14.49 2.88 15.65
N ARG A 39 15.28 2.28 16.53
CA ARG A 39 14.82 1.56 17.72
C ARG A 39 15.57 2.04 18.95
N ASN A 40 14.83 2.34 20.02
CA ASN A 40 15.39 2.77 21.30
C ASN A 40 16.43 3.91 21.14
N LYS A 41 16.10 4.91 20.32
CA LYS A 41 16.93 6.09 20.07
C LYS A 41 16.24 7.36 20.52
N GLN A 42 17.04 8.38 20.81
CA GLN A 42 16.52 9.69 21.20
C GLN A 42 17.40 10.82 20.67
N TYR A 43 16.78 11.98 20.48
CA TYR A 43 17.44 13.19 19.99
C TYR A 43 18.12 12.95 18.64
N CYS A 44 17.43 12.32 17.70
CA CYS A 44 17.96 12.07 16.34
C CYS A 44 17.25 12.93 15.32
N ILE A 45 18.03 13.45 14.35
CA ILE A 45 17.56 14.14 13.16
C ILE A 45 18.16 13.43 11.96
N LEU A 46 17.33 12.98 11.00
CA LEU A 46 17.75 12.22 9.81
C LEU A 46 18.70 11.06 10.18
N ASN A 47 18.32 10.30 11.20
CA ASN A 47 19.06 9.16 11.79
C ASN A 47 20.39 9.50 12.47
N LYS A 48 20.80 10.77 12.53
CA LYS A 48 22.00 11.21 13.27
C LYS A 48 21.61 11.65 14.67
N GLN A 49 22.32 11.16 15.69
CA GLN A 49 22.10 11.51 17.10
C GLN A 49 22.84 12.80 17.47
N TYR A 50 22.18 13.61 18.31
CA TYR A 50 22.67 14.88 18.83
C TYR A 50 22.56 14.92 20.36
N SER A 51 23.11 15.92 21.02
CA SER A 51 22.72 16.25 22.39
C SER A 51 21.29 16.82 22.40
N LYS A 52 20.67 16.83 23.58
CA LYS A 52 19.32 17.39 23.73
C LYS A 52 19.26 18.85 23.26
N GLU A 53 20.21 19.65 23.70
CA GLU A 53 20.29 21.09 23.42
C GLU A 53 20.52 21.38 21.94
N GLU A 54 21.36 20.57 21.27
CA GLU A 54 21.59 20.66 19.84
C GLU A 54 20.34 20.26 19.06
N TYR A 55 19.69 19.15 19.45
CA TYR A 55 18.46 18.66 18.83
C TYR A 55 17.39 19.75 18.82
N GLU A 56 17.08 20.33 19.99
CA GLU A 56 16.05 21.37 20.13
C GLU A 56 16.35 22.57 19.21
N LYS A 57 17.56 23.08 19.23
CA LYS A 57 17.99 24.22 18.38
C LYS A 57 17.92 23.91 16.89
N ILE A 58 18.30 22.69 16.48
CA ILE A 58 18.32 22.31 15.05
C ILE A 58 16.90 22.10 14.56
N VAL A 59 16.04 21.42 15.34
CA VAL A 59 14.64 21.20 14.97
C VAL A 59 13.88 22.50 14.77
N GLU A 60 14.08 23.50 15.66
CA GLU A 60 13.50 24.84 15.48
C GLU A 60 13.94 25.50 14.18
N LYS A 61 15.23 25.41 13.85
CA LYS A 61 15.76 25.94 12.59
C LYS A 61 15.19 25.23 11.37
N ILE A 62 15.04 23.89 11.42
CA ILE A 62 14.44 23.11 10.34
C ILE A 62 12.98 23.53 10.12
N LYS A 63 12.19 23.64 11.18
CA LYS A 63 10.79 24.09 11.08
C LYS A 63 10.69 25.46 10.44
N LYS A 64 11.50 26.40 10.89
CA LYS A 64 11.57 27.73 10.28
C LYS A 64 11.96 27.68 8.81
N GLN A 65 12.96 26.86 8.45
CA GLN A 65 13.38 26.68 7.06
C GLN A 65 12.26 26.07 6.21
N MET A 66 11.51 25.09 6.72
CA MET A 66 10.36 24.49 6.02
C MET A 66 9.27 25.53 5.73
N ASP A 67 9.10 26.54 6.59
CA ASP A 67 8.15 27.63 6.37
C ASP A 67 8.68 28.69 5.40
N GLU A 68 9.97 29.02 5.47
CA GLU A 68 10.61 30.06 4.63
C GLU A 68 10.97 29.54 3.23
N MET A 69 11.31 28.25 3.11
CA MET A 69 11.69 27.57 1.87
C MET A 69 10.89 26.27 1.70
N PRO A 70 9.57 26.37 1.51
CA PRO A 70 8.70 25.21 1.45
C PRO A 70 9.02 24.34 0.21
N TYR A 71 8.74 23.04 0.31
CA TYR A 71 8.75 22.18 -0.85
C TYR A 71 7.56 22.51 -1.75
N ILE A 72 7.80 22.62 -3.04
CA ILE A 72 6.75 22.84 -4.05
C ILE A 72 6.76 21.63 -4.98
N ASP A 73 5.65 20.92 -5.05
CA ASP A 73 5.51 19.75 -5.91
C ASP A 73 5.34 20.16 -7.39
N LYS A 74 5.36 19.19 -8.30
CA LYS A 74 5.20 19.40 -9.75
C LYS A 74 3.87 20.05 -10.15
N ARG A 75 2.88 20.06 -9.26
CA ARG A 75 1.58 20.69 -9.45
C ARG A 75 1.50 22.10 -8.83
N GLY A 76 2.58 22.56 -8.21
CA GLY A 76 2.62 23.87 -7.55
C GLY A 76 1.99 23.87 -6.15
N ARG A 77 1.69 22.73 -5.54
CA ARG A 77 1.23 22.66 -4.15
C ARG A 77 2.40 22.91 -3.22
N VAL A 78 2.16 23.73 -2.21
CA VAL A 78 3.19 24.21 -1.28
C VAL A 78 3.11 23.42 0.02
N TYR A 79 4.19 22.81 0.44
CA TYR A 79 4.31 22.00 1.65
C TYR A 79 5.22 22.69 2.66
N LYS A 80 4.62 23.24 3.71
CA LYS A 80 5.29 23.85 4.86
C LYS A 80 5.39 22.88 6.02
N TYR A 81 5.97 23.32 7.13
CA TYR A 81 5.85 22.59 8.38
C TYR A 81 4.37 22.49 8.77
N GLY A 82 3.92 21.29 9.09
CA GLY A 82 2.52 21.02 9.38
C GLY A 82 1.78 20.26 8.28
N GLU A 83 2.33 20.18 7.08
CA GLU A 83 1.82 19.35 5.99
C GLU A 83 2.42 17.95 6.04
N PHE A 84 1.65 16.96 5.57
CA PHE A 84 2.16 15.60 5.41
C PHE A 84 3.09 15.50 4.18
N PHE A 85 3.72 14.34 3.99
CA PHE A 85 4.64 14.13 2.85
C PHE A 85 3.93 14.35 1.51
N PRO A 86 4.59 15.01 0.53
CA PRO A 86 4.07 15.16 -0.83
C PRO A 86 3.79 13.81 -1.48
N ALA A 87 2.64 13.67 -2.14
CA ALA A 87 2.25 12.42 -2.78
C ALA A 87 3.25 11.93 -3.83
N GLU A 88 3.91 12.85 -4.56
CA GLU A 88 4.92 12.51 -5.57
C GLU A 88 6.22 11.92 -4.99
N LEU A 89 6.43 12.03 -3.67
CA LEU A 89 7.55 11.41 -2.95
C LEU A 89 7.18 10.05 -2.34
N SER A 90 5.97 9.54 -2.60
CA SER A 90 5.56 8.22 -2.13
C SER A 90 6.50 7.14 -2.67
N PRO A 91 7.02 6.24 -1.82
CA PRO A 91 7.83 5.12 -2.26
C PRO A 91 7.01 3.99 -2.92
N VAL A 92 5.68 4.12 -2.91
CA VAL A 92 4.73 3.15 -3.45
C VAL A 92 3.76 3.84 -4.39
N SER A 93 3.32 3.14 -5.42
CA SER A 93 2.33 3.64 -6.38
C SER A 93 0.92 3.60 -5.81
N TYR A 94 0.07 4.55 -6.20
CA TYR A 94 -1.29 4.70 -5.70
C TYR A 94 -2.12 3.43 -5.89
N ASP A 95 -2.06 2.85 -7.08
CA ASP A 95 -2.77 1.64 -7.49
C ASP A 95 -2.42 0.38 -6.67
N THR A 96 -1.27 0.37 -5.99
CA THR A 96 -0.85 -0.75 -5.12
C THR A 96 -1.13 -0.51 -3.63
N THR A 97 -1.78 0.59 -3.28
CA THR A 97 -2.08 0.95 -1.88
C THR A 97 -3.54 0.72 -1.53
N LEU A 98 -3.85 0.68 -0.23
CA LEU A 98 -5.22 0.70 0.28
C LEU A 98 -6.00 1.93 -0.16
N ALA A 99 -5.32 3.02 -0.57
CA ALA A 99 -6.00 4.19 -1.11
C ALA A 99 -6.78 3.85 -2.38
N GLN A 100 -6.24 3.00 -3.26
CA GLN A 100 -6.96 2.54 -4.45
C GLN A 100 -8.18 1.69 -4.11
N GLU A 101 -8.13 0.93 -3.02
CA GLU A 101 -9.26 0.12 -2.55
C GLU A 101 -10.42 0.98 -2.03
N TYR A 102 -10.11 1.98 -1.19
CA TYR A 102 -11.13 2.82 -0.55
C TYR A 102 -11.52 4.07 -1.36
N PHE A 103 -10.63 4.55 -2.20
CA PHE A 103 -10.80 5.75 -3.02
C PHE A 103 -10.29 5.49 -4.44
N PRO A 104 -10.95 4.61 -5.21
CA PRO A 104 -10.47 4.19 -6.52
C PRO A 104 -10.35 5.37 -7.49
N LEU A 105 -9.21 5.49 -8.14
CA LEU A 105 -8.94 6.45 -9.18
C LEU A 105 -8.58 5.74 -10.49
N GLU A 106 -8.96 6.37 -11.60
CA GLU A 106 -8.45 6.01 -12.91
C GLU A 106 -6.98 6.47 -13.05
N LYS A 107 -6.18 5.71 -13.80
CA LYS A 107 -4.75 5.95 -14.00
C LYS A 107 -4.43 7.40 -14.38
N ASP A 108 -5.14 7.94 -15.37
CA ASP A 108 -4.89 9.29 -15.88
C ASP A 108 -5.26 10.37 -14.85
N ILE A 109 -6.32 10.11 -14.07
CA ILE A 109 -6.73 10.99 -12.96
C ILE A 109 -5.67 10.95 -11.87
N ALA A 110 -5.25 9.75 -11.43
CA ALA A 110 -4.24 9.59 -10.40
C ALA A 110 -2.91 10.29 -10.78
N ARG A 111 -2.45 10.10 -12.01
CA ARG A 111 -1.25 10.79 -12.54
C ARG A 111 -1.45 12.31 -12.61
N GLY A 112 -2.61 12.75 -13.05
CA GLY A 112 -2.99 14.17 -13.05
C GLY A 112 -3.00 14.77 -11.65
N GLU A 113 -3.35 13.99 -10.62
CA GLU A 113 -3.29 14.36 -9.20
C GLU A 113 -1.86 14.27 -8.61
N GLY A 114 -0.86 13.86 -9.38
CA GLY A 114 0.55 13.77 -8.97
C GLY A 114 0.88 12.49 -8.21
N TYR A 115 0.00 11.50 -8.23
CA TYR A 115 0.32 10.18 -7.68
C TYR A 115 1.18 9.35 -8.64
N VAL A 116 2.07 8.56 -8.08
CA VAL A 116 2.78 7.53 -8.82
C VAL A 116 1.81 6.40 -9.16
N TRP A 117 1.86 5.92 -10.39
CA TRP A 117 1.08 4.77 -10.87
C TRP A 117 2.00 3.74 -11.48
N GLU A 118 1.92 2.50 -11.00
CA GLU A 118 2.72 1.41 -11.53
C GLU A 118 2.05 0.79 -12.76
N GLU A 119 2.85 0.53 -13.79
CA GLU A 119 2.36 -0.26 -14.90
C GLU A 119 2.39 -1.72 -14.48
N ASN A 120 1.24 -2.38 -14.48
CA ASN A 120 1.18 -3.82 -14.23
C ASN A 120 2.08 -4.54 -15.25
N PRO A 121 3.09 -5.30 -14.80
CA PRO A 121 3.90 -6.07 -15.71
C PRO A 121 3.01 -7.06 -16.47
N GLU A 122 3.24 -7.20 -17.77
CA GLU A 122 2.56 -8.23 -18.56
C GLU A 122 2.84 -9.61 -17.95
N ARG A 123 1.79 -10.24 -17.44
CA ARG A 123 1.86 -11.57 -16.84
C ARG A 123 1.52 -12.62 -17.88
N ASN A 124 2.52 -13.24 -18.49
CA ASN A 124 2.36 -14.28 -19.49
C ASN A 124 2.16 -15.66 -18.85
N TYR A 125 0.99 -15.89 -18.25
CA TYR A 125 0.63 -17.21 -17.76
C TYR A 125 0.20 -18.12 -18.92
N LYS A 126 0.64 -19.39 -18.92
CA LYS A 126 0.03 -20.40 -19.75
C LYS A 126 -1.34 -20.73 -19.17
N ILE A 127 -2.38 -20.33 -19.88
CA ILE A 127 -3.77 -20.57 -19.48
C ILE A 127 -4.17 -21.98 -19.90
N ASP A 128 -4.71 -22.75 -18.97
CA ASP A 128 -5.23 -24.09 -19.20
C ASP A 128 -6.75 -24.09 -19.44
N ILE A 129 -7.47 -23.14 -18.81
CA ILE A 129 -8.94 -23.00 -18.91
C ILE A 129 -9.31 -21.55 -19.12
N GLU A 130 -10.10 -21.27 -20.13
CA GLU A 130 -10.75 -19.97 -20.31
C GLU A 130 -11.98 -19.86 -19.41
N THR A 131 -12.28 -18.68 -18.89
CA THR A 131 -13.40 -18.46 -17.96
C THR A 131 -14.75 -18.95 -18.51
N LYS A 132 -14.98 -18.77 -19.80
CA LYS A 132 -16.20 -19.20 -20.50
C LYS A 132 -16.39 -20.73 -20.52
N ASP A 133 -15.31 -21.48 -20.35
CA ASP A 133 -15.28 -22.93 -20.38
C ASP A 133 -15.45 -23.59 -19.00
N ILE A 134 -15.61 -22.76 -17.94
CA ILE A 134 -15.91 -23.25 -16.59
C ILE A 134 -17.38 -23.65 -16.50
N PRO A 135 -17.70 -24.91 -16.15
CA PRO A 135 -19.08 -25.33 -15.92
C PRO A 135 -19.77 -24.50 -14.82
N ASP A 136 -21.03 -24.14 -15.03
CA ASP A 136 -21.82 -23.40 -14.01
C ASP A 136 -22.19 -24.29 -12.82
N ASP A 137 -22.40 -25.59 -13.03
CA ASP A 137 -22.71 -26.53 -11.95
C ASP A 137 -21.42 -27.17 -11.42
N ILE A 138 -21.15 -26.96 -10.14
CA ILE A 138 -19.98 -27.51 -9.42
C ILE A 138 -19.87 -29.03 -9.54
N LYS A 139 -20.96 -29.74 -9.75
CA LYS A 139 -20.99 -31.21 -9.94
C LYS A 139 -20.30 -31.66 -11.23
N ASN A 140 -20.20 -30.77 -12.20
CA ASN A 140 -19.54 -31.02 -13.47
C ASN A 140 -18.04 -30.68 -13.46
N ILE A 141 -17.51 -30.20 -12.31
CA ILE A 141 -16.09 -29.87 -12.14
C ILE A 141 -15.30 -31.09 -11.72
N ALA A 142 -14.31 -31.47 -12.53
CA ALA A 142 -13.40 -32.57 -12.22
C ALA A 142 -12.34 -32.19 -11.18
N ASP A 143 -11.75 -33.18 -10.50
CA ASP A 143 -10.76 -32.93 -9.43
C ASP A 143 -9.47 -32.29 -9.94
N ASP A 144 -9.12 -32.49 -11.20
CA ASP A 144 -7.92 -31.94 -11.83
C ASP A 144 -7.99 -30.42 -12.07
N PHE A 145 -9.15 -29.77 -11.81
CA PHE A 145 -9.29 -28.31 -11.87
C PHE A 145 -8.33 -27.59 -10.91
N VAL A 146 -8.01 -28.19 -9.74
CA VAL A 146 -7.10 -27.59 -8.76
C VAL A 146 -5.67 -27.37 -9.27
N HIS A 147 -5.27 -28.02 -10.33
CA HIS A 147 -3.92 -27.88 -10.91
C HIS A 147 -3.88 -26.95 -12.11
N LYS A 148 -5.04 -26.53 -12.63
CA LYS A 148 -5.15 -25.74 -13.85
C LYS A 148 -5.09 -24.26 -13.57
N VAL A 149 -4.46 -23.52 -14.49
CA VAL A 149 -4.43 -22.05 -14.50
C VAL A 149 -5.66 -21.56 -15.25
N ILE A 150 -6.53 -20.87 -14.54
CA ILE A 150 -7.79 -20.35 -15.04
C ILE A 150 -7.62 -18.87 -15.38
N ARG A 151 -8.10 -18.42 -16.55
CA ARG A 151 -8.09 -17.00 -16.90
C ARG A 151 -9.11 -16.24 -16.04
N CYS A 152 -8.72 -15.09 -15.51
CA CYS A 152 -9.68 -14.17 -14.90
C CYS A 152 -10.54 -13.50 -15.97
N GLU A 153 -11.84 -13.40 -15.75
CA GLU A 153 -12.79 -12.79 -16.70
C GLU A 153 -12.41 -11.34 -17.05
N HIS A 154 -11.89 -10.57 -16.10
CA HIS A 154 -11.40 -9.20 -16.34
C HIS A 154 -10.13 -9.14 -17.18
N ASN A 155 -9.35 -10.23 -17.24
CA ASN A 155 -8.12 -10.34 -18.05
C ASN A 155 -7.18 -9.13 -17.95
N GLY A 156 -7.02 -8.57 -16.75
CA GLY A 156 -6.18 -7.41 -16.50
C GLY A 156 -6.75 -6.05 -16.92
N LYS A 157 -8.00 -6.01 -17.41
CA LYS A 157 -8.63 -4.77 -17.93
C LYS A 157 -9.32 -3.93 -16.85
N CYS A 158 -9.16 -4.28 -15.58
CA CYS A 158 -9.75 -3.53 -14.47
C CYS A 158 -8.66 -2.83 -13.63
N ASN A 159 -9.08 -1.83 -12.86
CA ASN A 159 -8.22 -1.07 -11.93
C ASN A 159 -8.08 -1.75 -10.55
N GLN A 160 -8.43 -3.03 -10.42
CA GLN A 160 -8.53 -3.78 -9.18
C GLN A 160 -7.37 -4.76 -8.97
N LEU A 161 -6.17 -4.43 -9.45
CA LEU A 161 -4.97 -5.28 -9.31
C LEU A 161 -5.15 -6.72 -9.82
N CYS A 162 -5.97 -6.90 -10.86
CA CYS A 162 -6.26 -8.20 -11.44
C CYS A 162 -4.98 -8.99 -11.74
N THR A 163 -4.90 -10.21 -11.23
CA THR A 163 -3.76 -11.10 -11.47
C THR A 163 -3.77 -11.74 -12.86
N THR A 164 -4.78 -11.46 -13.71
CA THR A 164 -5.04 -12.01 -15.05
C THR A 164 -5.37 -13.51 -15.09
N ALA A 165 -4.90 -14.27 -14.12
CA ALA A 165 -5.16 -15.69 -13.97
C ALA A 165 -5.12 -16.10 -12.50
N PHE A 166 -5.74 -17.20 -12.16
CA PHE A 166 -5.78 -17.78 -10.82
C PHE A 166 -5.85 -19.30 -10.84
N LYS A 167 -5.72 -19.93 -9.69
CA LYS A 167 -5.98 -21.36 -9.48
C LYS A 167 -6.96 -21.52 -8.34
N VAL A 168 -7.78 -22.55 -8.40
CA VAL A 168 -8.62 -22.97 -7.28
C VAL A 168 -7.81 -23.97 -6.46
N LEU A 169 -7.74 -23.76 -5.16
CA LEU A 169 -7.07 -24.67 -4.24
C LEU A 169 -7.96 -25.88 -3.91
N GLU A 170 -7.36 -27.00 -3.50
CA GLU A 170 -8.10 -28.21 -3.14
C GLU A 170 -9.17 -27.95 -2.06
N ASN A 171 -8.79 -27.24 -1.01
CA ASN A 171 -9.71 -26.89 0.07
C ASN A 171 -10.86 -25.98 -0.41
N GLU A 172 -10.59 -25.10 -1.35
CA GLU A 172 -11.60 -24.25 -1.97
C GLU A 172 -12.58 -25.08 -2.80
N LEU A 173 -12.09 -26.02 -3.63
CA LEU A 173 -12.95 -26.91 -4.41
C LEU A 173 -13.85 -27.74 -3.49
N ILE A 174 -13.31 -28.28 -2.39
CA ILE A 174 -14.09 -29.02 -1.38
C ILE A 174 -15.19 -28.12 -0.78
N PHE A 175 -14.86 -26.86 -0.46
CA PHE A 175 -15.82 -25.88 0.05
C PHE A 175 -16.94 -25.58 -0.94
N TYR A 176 -16.60 -25.25 -2.22
CA TYR A 176 -17.58 -24.97 -3.26
C TYR A 176 -18.53 -26.16 -3.48
N ARG A 177 -18.01 -27.40 -3.49
CA ARG A 177 -18.82 -28.62 -3.60
C ARG A 177 -19.75 -28.80 -2.40
N LYS A 178 -19.22 -28.63 -1.18
CA LYS A 178 -20.01 -28.75 0.05
C LYS A 178 -21.16 -27.74 0.11
N MET A 179 -20.91 -26.54 -0.36
CA MET A 179 -21.90 -25.44 -0.37
C MET A 179 -22.77 -25.43 -1.62
N ASN A 180 -22.49 -26.32 -2.59
CA ASN A 180 -23.15 -26.36 -3.90
C ASN A 180 -23.10 -24.98 -4.61
N LEU A 181 -21.93 -24.31 -4.59
CA LEU A 181 -21.69 -23.02 -5.22
C LEU A 181 -20.88 -23.22 -6.52
N PRO A 182 -21.09 -22.38 -7.54
CA PRO A 182 -20.23 -22.37 -8.74
C PRO A 182 -18.80 -21.95 -8.40
N LEU A 183 -17.82 -22.31 -9.24
CA LEU A 183 -16.47 -21.79 -9.14
C LEU A 183 -16.41 -20.30 -9.47
N PRO A 184 -15.46 -19.56 -8.87
CA PRO A 184 -15.26 -18.15 -9.18
C PRO A 184 -14.80 -17.97 -10.63
N ARG A 185 -15.20 -16.88 -11.25
CA ARG A 185 -14.76 -16.46 -12.59
C ARG A 185 -13.75 -15.33 -12.57
N LEU A 186 -13.63 -14.69 -11.41
CA LEU A 186 -12.70 -13.61 -11.12
C LEU A 186 -11.54 -14.12 -10.29
N CYS A 187 -10.38 -13.50 -10.41
CA CYS A 187 -9.29 -13.74 -9.47
C CYS A 187 -9.64 -13.17 -8.08
N GLN A 188 -9.08 -13.76 -7.03
CA GLN A 188 -9.43 -13.47 -5.64
C GLN A 188 -9.42 -11.98 -5.30
N VAL A 189 -8.44 -11.22 -5.81
CA VAL A 189 -8.35 -9.77 -5.55
C VAL A 189 -9.55 -9.03 -6.12
N VAL A 190 -9.93 -9.35 -7.35
CA VAL A 190 -11.08 -8.71 -8.02
C VAL A 190 -12.40 -9.12 -7.38
N GLU A 191 -12.54 -10.39 -6.99
CA GLU A 191 -13.75 -10.90 -6.33
C GLU A 191 -14.00 -10.19 -5.00
N LEU A 192 -12.95 -9.98 -4.19
CA LEU A 192 -13.05 -9.26 -2.92
C LEU A 192 -13.42 -7.78 -3.08
N LEU A 193 -13.02 -7.14 -4.17
CA LEU A 193 -13.28 -5.72 -4.42
C LEU A 193 -14.60 -5.45 -5.17
N SER A 194 -15.27 -6.49 -5.66
CA SER A 194 -16.55 -6.37 -6.40
C SER A 194 -17.79 -6.51 -5.52
N VAL A 195 -17.61 -6.72 -4.21
CA VAL A 195 -18.65 -6.76 -3.18
C VAL A 195 -18.81 -5.39 -2.57
#